data_4c30290e5e1e55538bd65514780e2200
#
_entry.id   4c30290e5e1e55538bd65514780e2200
#
_cell.length_a   1.000
_cell.length_b   1.000
_cell.length_c   1.000
_cell.angle_alpha   90.00
_cell.angle_beta   90.00
_cell.angle_gamma   90.00
#
_symmetry.space_group_name_H-M   'P 1'
#
loop_
_entity.id
_entity.type
_entity.pdbx_description
1 polymer ?
#
loop_
_entity_poly.entity_id
_entity_poly.type
_entity_poly.pdbx_seq_one_letter_code
_entity_poly.pdbx_strand_id
1 'polypeptide(L)'
;VRVNPNLVQDLRSTEIPIVTGYSNNRPIQELFKWPYYPLVSSNINHPISKNIDGIKCDFISSIDTIKNNIKKTILLESSINSRVVQTPTKVSLGIIENPPPSESFNKSNLPLAVLLSGRFTSVFKNRIVPKNNNIKFKNESDSTSIIVVSDGDLIANEELKNGSVYPLGYDKYINFIFEGNKKFLMNSIQYLTDNSGTIKLRSKNIKLRLLDNKLINEYKNLIVLINIILPLLIFLFTILFLNKI
;
A
#
# COMPACT_ATOMS: atom_id res chain seq x y z
N VAL A 1 10.08 0.74 17.53
CA VAL A 1 8.97 1.57 17.06
C VAL A 1 7.98 1.81 18.18
N ARG A 2 7.20 2.87 18.04
CA ARG A 2 6.12 3.25 18.94
C ARG A 2 4.88 3.54 18.10
N VAL A 3 3.79 2.85 18.36
CA VAL A 3 2.47 3.22 17.83
C VAL A 3 1.96 4.38 18.69
N ASN A 4 1.62 5.48 18.05
CA ASN A 4 1.21 6.70 18.76
C ASN A 4 -0.29 6.62 19.13
N PRO A 5 -0.69 7.18 20.29
CA PRO A 5 -2.10 7.28 20.67
C PRO A 5 -2.78 8.41 19.89
N ASN A 6 -2.98 8.22 18.61
CA ASN A 6 -3.57 9.20 17.70
C ASN A 6 -4.32 8.52 16.57
N LEU A 7 -5.10 9.29 15.83
CA LEU A 7 -5.74 8.90 14.58
C LEU A 7 -5.17 9.72 13.43
N VAL A 8 -4.84 9.04 12.36
CA VAL A 8 -4.44 9.68 11.11
C VAL A 8 -5.67 9.96 10.26
N GLN A 9 -5.87 11.21 9.91
CA GLN A 9 -6.85 11.64 8.91
C GLN A 9 -6.11 11.97 7.62
N ASP A 10 -6.71 11.60 6.49
CA ASP A 10 -6.11 11.82 5.17
C ASP A 10 -7.17 12.33 4.19
N LEU A 11 -6.81 13.29 3.35
CA LEU A 11 -7.71 13.75 2.28
C LEU A 11 -7.94 12.66 1.23
N ARG A 12 -7.00 11.75 1.10
CA ARG A 12 -7.16 10.54 0.31
C ARG A 12 -7.80 9.45 1.16
N SER A 13 -9.12 9.41 1.16
CA SER A 13 -9.92 8.50 2.00
C SER A 13 -11.02 7.83 1.20
N THR A 14 -11.57 6.74 1.73
CA THR A 14 -12.80 6.14 1.25
C THR A 14 -14.01 6.99 1.63
N GLU A 15 -15.17 6.58 1.18
CA GLU A 15 -16.42 7.32 1.33
C GLU A 15 -17.39 6.54 2.23
N ILE A 16 -18.25 7.28 2.92
CA ILE A 16 -19.35 6.71 3.71
C ILE A 16 -20.70 7.32 3.26
N PRO A 17 -21.79 6.56 3.31
CA PRO A 17 -23.12 7.08 2.98
C PRO A 17 -23.69 7.91 4.13
N ILE A 18 -24.18 9.08 3.80
CA ILE A 18 -24.88 9.99 4.71
C ILE A 18 -26.28 10.23 4.18
N VAL A 19 -27.27 10.18 5.08
CA VAL A 19 -28.66 10.54 4.74
C VAL A 19 -28.75 12.06 4.60
N THR A 20 -28.99 12.54 3.38
CA THR A 20 -29.11 13.97 3.06
C THR A 20 -30.56 14.42 2.94
N GLY A 21 -31.52 13.48 2.88
CA GLY A 21 -32.93 13.79 2.76
C GLY A 21 -33.82 12.55 2.71
N TYR A 22 -35.09 12.76 2.47
CA TYR A 22 -36.08 11.68 2.29
C TYR A 22 -36.93 11.96 1.04
N SER A 23 -37.18 10.91 0.25
CA SER A 23 -38.15 10.93 -0.86
C SER A 23 -39.08 9.74 -0.70
N ASN A 24 -40.38 9.97 -0.68
CA ASN A 24 -41.42 8.92 -0.47
C ASN A 24 -41.14 8.00 0.73
N ASN A 25 -40.74 8.56 1.87
CA ASN A 25 -40.36 7.86 3.09
C ASN A 25 -39.10 6.96 2.96
N ARG A 26 -38.31 7.10 1.87
CA ARG A 26 -37.04 6.40 1.70
C ARG A 26 -35.88 7.37 1.90
N PRO A 27 -34.85 7.01 2.65
CA PRO A 27 -33.69 7.87 2.86
C PRO A 27 -32.95 8.03 1.54
N ILE A 28 -32.61 9.26 1.19
CA ILE A 28 -31.67 9.59 0.13
C ILE A 28 -30.29 9.59 0.77
N GLN A 29 -29.38 8.78 0.24
CA GLN A 29 -28.01 8.69 0.72
C GLN A 29 -27.05 9.22 -0.33
N GLU A 30 -26.11 10.04 0.10
CA GLU A 30 -24.99 10.52 -0.69
C GLU A 30 -23.67 10.08 -0.08
N LEU A 31 -22.67 9.84 -0.92
CA LEU A 31 -21.35 9.41 -0.49
C LEU A 31 -20.47 10.62 -0.19
N PHE A 32 -19.90 10.65 1.01
CA PHE A 32 -18.97 11.69 1.46
C PHE A 32 -17.65 11.08 1.87
N LYS A 33 -16.54 11.72 1.53
CA LYS A 33 -15.21 11.32 1.95
C LYS A 33 -15.11 11.33 3.47
N TRP A 34 -14.56 10.23 3.99
CA TRP A 34 -14.39 10.04 5.42
C TRP A 34 -12.90 10.03 5.80
N PRO A 35 -12.33 11.14 6.25
CA PRO A 35 -10.88 11.25 6.46
C PRO A 35 -10.28 10.25 7.44
N TYR A 36 -11.09 9.65 8.31
CA TYR A 36 -10.68 8.59 9.24
C TYR A 36 -10.47 7.22 8.58
N TYR A 37 -10.85 7.06 7.30
CA TYR A 37 -10.61 5.85 6.51
C TYR A 37 -9.62 6.13 5.37
N PRO A 38 -8.33 6.33 5.71
CA PRO A 38 -7.31 6.59 4.71
C PRO A 38 -7.22 5.47 3.66
N LEU A 39 -7.11 5.87 2.40
CA LEU A 39 -6.81 4.99 1.30
C LEU A 39 -5.33 5.11 0.95
N VAL A 40 -4.54 4.17 1.46
CA VAL A 40 -3.09 4.18 1.33
C VAL A 40 -2.68 3.54 0.01
N SER A 41 -1.82 4.22 -0.75
CA SER A 41 -1.09 3.59 -1.85
C SER A 41 0.40 3.65 -1.55
N SER A 42 1.04 2.52 -1.76
CA SER A 42 2.46 2.43 -1.49
C SER A 42 3.28 2.74 -2.73
N ASN A 43 4.05 3.84 -2.66
CA ASN A 43 5.10 4.16 -3.63
C ASN A 43 6.46 3.60 -3.20
N ILE A 44 6.49 2.85 -2.10
CA ILE A 44 7.71 2.35 -1.48
C ILE A 44 8.27 1.19 -2.29
N ASN A 45 9.53 1.29 -2.71
CA ASN A 45 10.20 0.25 -3.48
C ASN A 45 10.67 -0.91 -2.59
N HIS A 46 9.72 -1.59 -1.93
CA HIS A 46 9.97 -2.78 -1.12
C HIS A 46 9.12 -3.94 -1.64
N PRO A 47 9.62 -5.20 -1.67
CA PRO A 47 8.87 -6.35 -2.20
C PRO A 47 7.48 -6.55 -1.60
N ILE A 48 7.28 -6.20 -0.32
CA ILE A 48 5.99 -6.28 0.35
C ILE A 48 5.00 -5.26 -0.20
N SER A 49 5.45 -4.02 -0.42
CA SER A 49 4.59 -2.85 -0.63
C SER A 49 4.52 -2.39 -2.07
N LYS A 50 5.47 -2.82 -2.91
CA LYS A 50 5.57 -2.35 -4.29
C LYS A 50 4.38 -2.81 -5.13
N ASN A 51 3.89 -1.90 -5.98
CA ASN A 51 2.77 -2.13 -6.90
C ASN A 51 1.48 -2.57 -6.18
N ILE A 52 1.26 -2.06 -4.96
CA ILE A 52 0.00 -2.20 -4.24
C ILE A 52 -0.73 -0.88 -4.30
N ASP A 53 -1.91 -0.90 -4.90
CA ASP A 53 -2.82 0.23 -4.96
C ASP A 53 -4.00 0.02 -4.01
N GLY A 54 -4.38 1.10 -3.31
CA GLY A 54 -5.60 1.14 -2.55
C GLY A 54 -5.65 0.14 -1.38
N ILE A 55 -4.89 0.40 -0.32
CA ILE A 55 -5.05 -0.28 0.96
C ILE A 55 -6.01 0.56 1.79
N LYS A 56 -7.18 0.02 2.10
CA LYS A 56 -8.14 0.64 3.00
C LYS A 56 -7.67 0.45 4.44
N CYS A 57 -7.65 1.54 5.20
CA CYS A 57 -7.34 1.55 6.63
C CYS A 57 -8.50 2.19 7.39
N ASP A 58 -8.82 1.66 8.58
CA ASP A 58 -9.91 2.14 9.40
C ASP A 58 -9.35 2.64 10.75
N PHE A 59 -9.45 3.96 10.99
CA PHE A 59 -8.95 4.61 12.23
C PHE A 59 -7.48 4.36 12.55
N ILE A 60 -6.65 4.29 11.54
CA ILE A 60 -5.23 3.97 11.68
C ILE A 60 -4.46 5.01 12.48
N SER A 61 -3.48 4.56 13.25
CA SER A 61 -2.57 5.40 14.03
C SER A 61 -1.24 5.63 13.30
N SER A 62 -0.49 6.66 13.66
CA SER A 62 0.88 6.82 13.16
C SER A 62 1.89 6.02 13.97
N ILE A 63 3.04 5.70 13.36
CA ILE A 63 4.13 4.98 13.98
C ILE A 63 5.39 5.85 14.01
N ASP A 64 6.00 6.00 15.18
CA ASP A 64 7.32 6.61 15.31
C ASP A 64 8.44 5.56 15.23
N THR A 65 9.48 5.88 14.49
CA THR A 65 10.68 5.06 14.39
C THR A 65 11.70 5.51 15.43
N ILE A 66 11.84 4.75 16.52
CA ILE A 66 12.81 5.05 17.60
C ILE A 66 14.21 4.61 17.15
N LYS A 67 15.21 5.48 17.30
CA LYS A 67 16.60 5.18 16.96
C LYS A 67 17.18 4.10 17.85
N ASN A 68 17.59 2.98 17.25
CA ASN A 68 18.29 1.85 17.89
C ASN A 68 18.95 0.99 16.80
N ASN A 69 19.60 -0.13 17.19
CA ASN A 69 20.36 -1.01 16.29
C ASN A 69 19.47 -1.89 15.38
N ILE A 70 18.16 -1.87 15.54
CA ILE A 70 17.24 -2.61 14.68
C ILE A 70 17.02 -1.83 13.39
N LYS A 71 17.19 -2.46 12.22
CA LYS A 71 16.88 -1.88 10.93
C LYS A 71 15.36 -1.68 10.81
N LYS A 72 14.94 -0.49 10.41
CA LYS A 72 13.55 -0.14 10.19
C LYS A 72 13.34 0.23 8.74
N THR A 73 12.34 -0.37 8.12
CA THR A 73 11.92 -0.05 6.75
C THR A 73 10.44 0.26 6.79
N ILE A 74 10.06 1.46 6.36
CA ILE A 74 8.67 1.86 6.25
C ILE A 74 8.06 1.05 5.10
N LEU A 75 6.89 0.45 5.33
CA LEU A 75 6.15 -0.33 4.34
C LEU A 75 4.93 0.42 3.81
N LEU A 76 4.23 1.12 4.69
CA LEU A 76 3.07 1.94 4.35
C LEU A 76 3.22 3.30 5.01
N GLU A 77 2.78 4.33 4.30
CA GLU A 77 2.75 5.70 4.77
C GLU A 77 1.48 6.43 4.29
N SER A 78 1.06 7.44 5.05
CA SER A 78 -0.06 8.31 4.66
C SER A 78 0.27 9.10 3.39
N SER A 79 -0.73 9.78 2.82
CA SER A 79 -0.48 10.73 1.74
C SER A 79 0.30 11.96 2.22
N ILE A 80 0.62 12.85 1.28
CA ILE A 80 1.23 14.15 1.59
C ILE A 80 0.25 15.12 2.28
N ASN A 81 -1.05 14.84 2.19
CA ASN A 81 -2.13 15.65 2.72
C ASN A 81 -2.83 14.92 3.86
N SER A 82 -2.12 14.66 4.93
CA SER A 82 -2.64 14.04 6.13
C SER A 82 -2.49 14.93 7.36
N ARG A 83 -3.21 14.60 8.42
CA ARG A 83 -3.08 15.22 9.73
C ARG A 83 -3.26 14.21 10.84
N VAL A 84 -2.85 14.58 12.03
CA VAL A 84 -2.94 13.74 13.23
C VAL A 84 -3.93 14.34 14.21
N VAL A 85 -4.83 13.52 14.75
CA VAL A 85 -5.75 13.88 15.82
C VAL A 85 -5.39 13.06 17.05
N GLN A 86 -5.08 13.74 18.17
CA GLN A 86 -4.70 13.04 19.41
C GLN A 86 -5.90 12.33 20.02
N THR A 87 -5.68 11.16 20.62
CA THR A 87 -6.70 10.43 21.36
C THR A 87 -6.56 10.67 22.87
N PRO A 88 -7.67 10.65 23.64
CA PRO A 88 -9.06 10.37 23.21
C PRO A 88 -9.69 11.55 22.43
N THR A 89 -10.44 11.23 21.37
CA THR A 89 -11.15 12.22 20.56
C THR A 89 -12.55 11.74 20.22
N LYS A 90 -13.49 12.68 20.07
CA LYS A 90 -14.84 12.36 19.61
C LYS A 90 -14.84 12.26 18.08
N VAL A 91 -15.19 11.07 17.57
CA VAL A 91 -15.46 10.86 16.14
C VAL A 91 -16.94 11.11 15.90
N SER A 92 -17.28 11.98 14.97
CA SER A 92 -18.65 12.41 14.70
C SER A 92 -18.82 12.76 13.22
N LEU A 93 -20.02 12.52 12.69
CA LEU A 93 -20.39 12.91 11.33
C LEU A 93 -20.36 14.44 11.11
N GLY A 94 -20.38 15.21 12.17
CA GLY A 94 -20.24 16.67 12.09
C GLY A 94 -18.94 17.16 11.40
N ILE A 95 -17.94 16.29 11.22
CA ILE A 95 -16.75 16.63 10.42
C ILE A 95 -17.07 16.80 8.92
N ILE A 96 -18.20 16.28 8.47
CA ILE A 96 -18.66 16.41 7.08
C ILE A 96 -19.33 17.76 6.88
N GLU A 97 -20.12 18.19 7.87
CA GLU A 97 -20.78 19.50 7.85
C GLU A 97 -19.78 20.65 8.05
N ASN A 98 -18.80 20.43 8.93
CA ASN A 98 -17.76 21.38 9.28
C ASN A 98 -16.38 20.76 9.08
N PRO A 99 -15.93 20.59 7.81
CA PRO A 99 -14.66 19.95 7.51
C PRO A 99 -13.49 20.81 8.00
N PRO A 100 -12.43 20.18 8.51
CA PRO A 100 -11.22 20.88 8.87
C PRO A 100 -10.64 21.63 7.67
N PRO A 101 -10.03 22.81 7.85
CA PRO A 101 -9.36 23.53 6.78
C PRO A 101 -8.30 22.66 6.09
N SER A 102 -8.20 22.77 4.77
CA SER A 102 -7.24 21.97 3.98
C SER A 102 -5.79 22.18 4.44
N GLU A 103 -5.46 23.39 4.91
CA GLU A 103 -4.13 23.73 5.44
C GLU A 103 -3.79 22.95 6.73
N SER A 104 -4.79 22.42 7.45
CA SER A 104 -4.57 21.59 8.63
C SER A 104 -4.01 20.19 8.29
N PHE A 105 -4.16 19.75 7.03
CA PHE A 105 -3.60 18.52 6.50
C PHE A 105 -2.16 18.72 6.02
N ASN A 106 -1.30 19.13 6.94
CA ASN A 106 0.08 19.55 6.69
C ASN A 106 1.14 18.51 7.10
N LYS A 107 0.72 17.30 7.45
CA LYS A 107 1.62 16.18 7.70
C LYS A 107 1.71 15.33 6.43
N SER A 108 2.93 14.88 6.12
CA SER A 108 3.17 14.07 4.94
C SER A 108 3.87 12.77 5.33
N ASN A 109 3.54 11.70 4.61
CA ASN A 109 4.25 10.43 4.67
C ASN A 109 4.41 9.90 6.10
N LEU A 110 3.33 9.97 6.91
CA LEU A 110 3.32 9.40 8.27
C LEU A 110 3.46 7.89 8.19
N PRO A 111 4.43 7.27 8.87
CA PRO A 111 4.58 5.81 8.86
C PRO A 111 3.35 5.12 9.48
N LEU A 112 2.80 4.14 8.79
CA LEU A 112 1.61 3.37 9.18
C LEU A 112 1.91 1.87 9.32
N ALA A 113 2.90 1.36 8.58
CA ALA A 113 3.42 0.02 8.74
C ALA A 113 4.94 0.02 8.59
N VAL A 114 5.63 -0.74 9.45
CA VAL A 114 7.09 -0.76 9.52
C VAL A 114 7.59 -2.20 9.64
N LEU A 115 8.56 -2.56 8.81
CA LEU A 115 9.34 -3.79 8.91
C LEU A 115 10.55 -3.53 9.82
N LEU A 116 10.69 -4.35 10.83
CA LEU A 116 11.84 -4.40 11.74
C LEU A 116 12.69 -5.62 11.40
N SER A 117 13.98 -5.46 11.20
CA SER A 117 14.88 -6.58 10.91
C SER A 117 16.13 -6.50 11.76
N GLY A 118 16.51 -7.61 12.39
CA GLY A 118 17.69 -7.69 13.24
C GLY A 118 17.56 -8.72 14.35
N ARG A 119 18.39 -8.58 15.39
CA ARG A 119 18.33 -9.37 16.62
C ARG A 119 17.59 -8.59 17.70
N PHE A 120 16.55 -9.19 18.24
CA PHE A 120 15.70 -8.53 19.23
C PHE A 120 16.07 -8.98 20.64
N THR A 121 16.30 -8.02 21.51
CA THR A 121 16.56 -8.29 22.93
C THR A 121 15.23 -8.60 23.63
N SER A 122 15.21 -9.66 24.43
CA SER A 122 14.03 -10.04 25.21
C SER A 122 13.68 -8.97 26.24
N VAL A 123 12.38 -8.69 26.39
CA VAL A 123 11.87 -7.82 27.47
C VAL A 123 12.14 -8.40 28.88
N PHE A 124 12.39 -9.72 28.96
CA PHE A 124 12.72 -10.40 30.19
C PHE A 124 14.24 -10.48 30.46
N LYS A 125 15.07 -9.92 29.56
CA LYS A 125 16.52 -9.83 29.83
C LYS A 125 16.74 -9.06 31.12
N ASN A 126 17.45 -9.66 32.08
CA ASN A 126 17.68 -9.12 33.43
C ASN A 126 16.41 -8.92 34.28
N ARG A 127 15.36 -9.68 34.01
CA ARG A 127 14.10 -9.68 34.79
C ARG A 127 13.75 -11.12 35.19
N ILE A 128 12.81 -11.25 36.15
CA ILE A 128 12.25 -12.55 36.52
C ILE A 128 11.52 -13.13 35.29
N VAL A 129 11.97 -14.30 34.86
CA VAL A 129 11.35 -15.03 33.74
C VAL A 129 10.16 -15.80 34.28
N PRO A 130 8.99 -15.75 33.65
CA PRO A 130 7.85 -16.60 33.99
C PRO A 130 8.27 -18.07 33.95
N LYS A 131 8.00 -18.83 35.05
CA LYS A 131 8.27 -20.26 35.08
C LYS A 131 7.32 -20.99 34.11
N ASN A 132 7.81 -21.31 32.93
CA ASN A 132 7.14 -22.19 31.99
C ASN A 132 8.13 -23.25 31.53
N ASN A 133 7.87 -24.48 31.93
CA ASN A 133 8.79 -25.61 31.70
C ASN A 133 8.92 -25.97 30.20
N ASN A 134 8.00 -25.49 29.35
CA ASN A 134 7.96 -25.82 27.94
C ASN A 134 8.64 -24.76 27.02
N ILE A 135 9.08 -23.63 27.58
CA ILE A 135 9.69 -22.55 26.81
C ILE A 135 11.11 -22.30 27.26
N LYS A 136 12.08 -22.55 26.38
CA LYS A 136 13.47 -22.21 26.61
C LYS A 136 13.67 -20.71 26.43
N PHE A 137 14.01 -20.00 27.50
CA PHE A 137 14.28 -18.57 27.50
C PHE A 137 15.55 -18.23 26.70
N LYS A 138 15.45 -17.21 25.88
CA LYS A 138 16.58 -16.61 25.16
C LYS A 138 16.68 -15.12 25.49
N ASN A 139 17.88 -14.63 25.80
CA ASN A 139 18.15 -13.21 26.06
C ASN A 139 18.01 -12.36 24.78
N GLU A 140 18.36 -12.94 23.64
CA GLU A 140 18.28 -12.31 22.32
C GLU A 140 17.77 -13.34 21.32
N SER A 141 17.00 -12.86 20.33
CA SER A 141 16.57 -13.69 19.21
C SER A 141 17.72 -13.93 18.22
N ASP A 142 17.59 -14.95 17.39
CA ASP A 142 18.33 -15.02 16.15
C ASP A 142 17.92 -13.83 15.25
N SER A 143 18.67 -13.58 14.16
CA SER A 143 18.29 -12.54 13.21
C SER A 143 16.94 -12.90 12.60
N THR A 144 15.96 -12.04 12.79
CA THR A 144 14.58 -12.25 12.33
C THR A 144 13.92 -10.93 11.91
N SER A 145 12.70 -11.01 11.42
CA SER A 145 11.95 -9.84 10.99
C SER A 145 10.56 -9.83 11.61
N ILE A 146 10.08 -8.62 11.93
CA ILE A 146 8.74 -8.36 12.48
C ILE A 146 8.12 -7.24 11.68
N ILE A 147 6.86 -7.40 11.27
CA ILE A 147 6.08 -6.33 10.66
C ILE A 147 5.10 -5.80 11.71
N VAL A 148 5.13 -4.49 11.91
CA VAL A 148 4.21 -3.77 12.80
C VAL A 148 3.32 -2.91 11.93
N VAL A 149 2.01 -3.10 12.07
CA VAL A 149 0.96 -2.30 11.42
C VAL A 149 0.13 -1.65 12.52
N SER A 150 -0.20 -0.39 12.38
CA SER A 150 -0.93 0.37 13.40
C SER A 150 -2.45 0.32 13.27
N ASP A 151 -2.95 -0.58 12.45
CA ASP A 151 -4.37 -0.85 12.21
C ASP A 151 -4.59 -2.36 12.16
N GLY A 152 -5.43 -2.87 13.08
CA GLY A 152 -5.80 -4.28 13.13
C GLY A 152 -6.86 -4.64 12.09
N ASP A 153 -7.72 -3.69 11.73
CA ASP A 153 -8.84 -3.90 10.81
C ASP A 153 -8.36 -4.07 9.36
N LEU A 154 -7.14 -3.60 9.04
CA LEU A 154 -6.52 -3.78 7.73
C LEU A 154 -6.48 -5.24 7.27
N ILE A 155 -6.35 -6.19 8.21
CA ILE A 155 -6.29 -7.64 7.94
C ILE A 155 -7.51 -8.40 8.46
N ALA A 156 -8.53 -7.70 8.97
CA ALA A 156 -9.76 -8.30 9.45
C ALA A 156 -10.78 -8.45 8.32
N ASN A 157 -11.45 -9.62 8.30
CA ASN A 157 -12.62 -9.82 7.46
C ASN A 157 -13.87 -9.37 8.22
N GLU A 158 -14.78 -8.68 7.55
CA GLU A 158 -16.08 -8.34 8.14
C GLU A 158 -17.03 -9.55 8.05
N GLU A 159 -17.69 -9.89 9.17
CA GLU A 159 -18.63 -11.00 9.24
C GLU A 159 -20.06 -10.53 8.93
N LEU A 160 -20.77 -11.31 8.14
CA LEU A 160 -22.20 -11.12 7.88
C LEU A 160 -23.03 -11.77 8.99
N LYS A 161 -24.27 -11.29 9.14
CA LYS A 161 -25.23 -11.83 10.13
C LYS A 161 -25.53 -13.32 10.00
N ASN A 162 -25.29 -13.90 8.85
CA ASN A 162 -25.48 -15.33 8.55
C ASN A 162 -24.22 -16.18 8.81
N GLY A 163 -23.17 -15.60 9.39
CA GLY A 163 -21.90 -16.28 9.68
C GLY A 163 -20.94 -16.40 8.48
N SER A 164 -21.33 -15.95 7.28
CA SER A 164 -20.37 -15.84 6.16
C SER A 164 -19.53 -14.57 6.31
N VAL A 165 -18.37 -14.54 5.66
CA VAL A 165 -17.44 -13.42 5.75
C VAL A 165 -17.26 -12.73 4.39
N TYR A 166 -17.12 -11.43 4.42
CA TYR A 166 -16.75 -10.67 3.23
C TYR A 166 -15.27 -10.92 2.87
N PRO A 167 -14.89 -10.78 1.59
CA PRO A 167 -13.49 -10.81 1.19
C PRO A 167 -12.68 -9.72 1.90
N LEU A 168 -11.41 -10.00 2.20
CA LEU A 168 -10.51 -9.02 2.80
C LEU A 168 -10.40 -7.76 1.93
N GLY A 169 -10.55 -6.59 2.55
CA GLY A 169 -10.57 -5.29 1.88
C GLY A 169 -11.92 -4.90 1.29
N TYR A 170 -12.99 -5.66 1.57
CA TYR A 170 -14.33 -5.27 1.16
C TYR A 170 -14.80 -4.04 1.92
N ASP A 171 -15.31 -3.06 1.19
CA ASP A 171 -15.97 -1.89 1.75
C ASP A 171 -17.47 -1.97 1.45
N LYS A 172 -18.26 -2.19 2.50
CA LYS A 172 -19.72 -2.33 2.41
C LYS A 172 -20.44 -1.04 2.02
N TYR A 173 -19.83 0.10 2.25
CA TYR A 173 -20.44 1.40 2.01
C TYR A 173 -20.48 1.75 0.52
N ILE A 174 -19.41 1.41 -0.19
CA ILE A 174 -19.27 1.65 -1.64
C ILE A 174 -19.38 0.36 -2.47
N ASN A 175 -19.60 -0.80 -1.81
CA ASN A 175 -19.67 -2.12 -2.43
C ASN A 175 -18.46 -2.41 -3.34
N PHE A 176 -17.27 -2.22 -2.80
CA PHE A 176 -16.00 -2.34 -3.52
C PHE A 176 -14.99 -3.16 -2.72
N ILE A 177 -14.11 -3.91 -3.42
CA ILE A 177 -13.04 -4.69 -2.80
C ILE A 177 -11.70 -4.00 -3.08
N PHE A 178 -11.03 -3.53 -2.03
CA PHE A 178 -9.66 -3.04 -2.10
C PHE A 178 -8.69 -4.20 -2.05
N GLU A 179 -8.30 -4.70 -3.21
CA GLU A 179 -7.36 -5.84 -3.34
C GLU A 179 -5.99 -5.57 -2.69
N GLY A 180 -5.66 -4.31 -2.42
CA GLY A 180 -4.44 -3.90 -1.75
C GLY A 180 -4.27 -4.52 -0.38
N ASN A 181 -5.34 -4.64 0.42
CA ASN A 181 -5.32 -5.24 1.75
C ASN A 181 -4.85 -6.70 1.68
N LYS A 182 -5.49 -7.49 0.82
CA LYS A 182 -5.12 -8.91 0.60
C LYS A 182 -3.70 -9.05 0.07
N LYS A 183 -3.33 -8.24 -0.92
CA LYS A 183 -1.98 -8.28 -1.50
C LYS A 183 -0.91 -7.94 -0.47
N PHE A 184 -1.14 -6.90 0.34
CA PHE A 184 -0.20 -6.51 1.40
C PHE A 184 -0.01 -7.62 2.44
N LEU A 185 -1.11 -8.23 2.91
CA LEU A 185 -1.04 -9.34 3.86
C LEU A 185 -0.30 -10.54 3.27
N MET A 186 -0.67 -10.98 2.06
CA MET A 186 -0.04 -12.14 1.42
C MET A 186 1.45 -11.91 1.14
N ASN A 187 1.82 -10.72 0.67
CA ASN A 187 3.22 -10.35 0.46
C ASN A 187 3.99 -10.31 1.79
N SER A 188 3.37 -9.83 2.86
CA SER A 188 3.97 -9.79 4.21
C SER A 188 4.26 -11.19 4.73
N ILE A 189 3.30 -12.10 4.65
CA ILE A 189 3.47 -13.50 5.04
C ILE A 189 4.56 -14.16 4.20
N GLN A 190 4.48 -14.02 2.88
CA GLN A 190 5.46 -14.60 1.97
C GLN A 190 6.88 -14.07 2.25
N TYR A 191 7.03 -12.77 2.51
CA TYR A 191 8.34 -12.17 2.85
C TYR A 191 8.92 -12.72 4.14
N LEU A 192 8.08 -12.92 5.17
CA LEU A 192 8.53 -13.43 6.47
C LEU A 192 8.85 -14.93 6.45
N THR A 193 8.26 -15.69 5.53
CA THR A 193 8.44 -17.16 5.42
C THR A 193 9.36 -17.58 4.28
N ASP A 194 9.65 -16.69 3.34
CA ASP A 194 10.46 -16.99 2.15
C ASP A 194 11.96 -16.91 2.45
N ASN A 195 12.57 -18.06 2.70
CA ASN A 195 14.03 -18.19 2.83
C ASN A 195 14.78 -18.13 1.49
N SER A 196 14.08 -18.31 0.35
CA SER A 196 14.70 -18.35 -0.98
C SER A 196 14.83 -16.96 -1.62
N GLY A 197 14.09 -15.97 -1.11
CA GLY A 197 14.09 -14.60 -1.62
C GLY A 197 13.35 -14.43 -2.95
N THR A 198 12.48 -15.37 -3.33
CA THR A 198 11.69 -15.32 -4.57
C THR A 198 10.77 -14.11 -4.64
N ILE A 199 10.28 -13.63 -3.50
CA ILE A 199 9.46 -12.41 -3.44
C ILE A 199 10.20 -11.18 -4.00
N LYS A 200 11.55 -11.15 -3.96
CA LYS A 200 12.36 -10.07 -4.53
C LYS A 200 12.23 -9.98 -6.05
N LEU A 201 11.89 -11.07 -6.72
CA LEU A 201 11.67 -11.09 -8.17
C LEU A 201 10.45 -10.25 -8.56
N ARG A 202 9.41 -10.19 -7.71
CA ARG A 202 8.22 -9.36 -7.92
C ARG A 202 8.54 -7.86 -7.85
N SER A 203 9.60 -7.49 -7.15
CA SER A 203 10.03 -6.09 -7.07
C SER A 203 10.79 -5.61 -8.29
N LYS A 204 11.08 -6.50 -9.27
CA LYS A 204 11.79 -6.14 -10.48
C LYS A 204 10.89 -5.29 -11.38
N ASN A 205 11.33 -4.06 -11.66
CA ASN A 205 10.61 -3.19 -12.59
C ASN A 205 10.82 -3.69 -14.01
N ILE A 206 9.79 -4.23 -14.61
CA ILE A 206 9.74 -4.46 -16.05
C ILE A 206 9.28 -3.13 -16.67
N LYS A 207 10.22 -2.33 -17.16
CA LYS A 207 9.87 -1.18 -17.99
C LYS A 207 9.37 -1.69 -19.33
N LEU A 208 8.06 -1.74 -19.49
CA LEU A 208 7.46 -1.93 -20.80
C LEU A 208 7.81 -0.68 -21.64
N ARG A 209 8.64 -0.87 -22.64
CA ARG A 209 8.91 0.18 -23.65
C ARG A 209 7.74 0.19 -24.61
N LEU A 210 6.67 0.85 -24.22
CA LEU A 210 5.55 1.09 -25.12
C LEU A 210 5.99 2.03 -26.24
N LEU A 211 5.55 1.74 -27.45
CA LEU A 211 5.73 2.62 -28.59
C LEU A 211 4.92 3.90 -28.35
N ASP A 212 5.53 5.04 -28.59
CA ASP A 212 4.83 6.32 -28.53
C ASP A 212 3.93 6.47 -29.76
N ASN A 213 2.63 6.25 -29.56
CA ASN A 213 1.62 6.31 -30.61
C ASN A 213 1.55 7.69 -31.28
N LYS A 214 1.91 8.76 -30.59
CA LYS A 214 1.94 10.12 -31.13
C LYS A 214 3.08 10.26 -32.12
N LEU A 215 4.28 9.85 -31.74
CA LEU A 215 5.45 9.85 -32.64
C LEU A 215 5.25 8.90 -33.83
N ILE A 216 4.65 7.72 -33.61
CA ILE A 216 4.37 6.78 -34.69
C ILE A 216 3.41 7.40 -35.71
N ASN A 217 2.35 8.08 -35.28
CA ASN A 217 1.40 8.70 -36.18
C ASN A 217 2.01 9.90 -36.93
N GLU A 218 2.87 10.67 -36.28
CA GLU A 218 3.57 11.81 -36.87
C GLU A 218 4.55 11.35 -37.96
N TYR A 219 5.32 10.29 -37.71
CA TYR A 219 6.33 9.77 -38.62
C TYR A 219 5.89 8.54 -39.42
N LYS A 220 4.61 8.21 -39.43
CA LYS A 220 4.07 7.00 -40.07
C LYS A 220 4.56 6.81 -41.50
N ASN A 221 4.43 7.86 -42.34
CA ASN A 221 4.82 7.79 -43.76
C ASN A 221 6.34 7.56 -43.91
N LEU A 222 7.15 8.19 -43.08
CA LEU A 222 8.61 8.02 -43.08
C LEU A 222 9.00 6.60 -42.66
N ILE A 223 8.37 6.07 -41.64
CA ILE A 223 8.61 4.70 -41.15
C ILE A 223 8.27 3.68 -42.23
N VAL A 224 7.12 3.84 -42.91
CA VAL A 224 6.70 2.97 -44.01
C VAL A 224 7.68 3.06 -45.17
N LEU A 225 8.07 4.26 -45.56
CA LEU A 225 9.04 4.52 -46.66
C LEU A 225 10.38 3.82 -46.36
N ILE A 226 10.93 4.00 -45.16
CA ILE A 226 12.22 3.37 -44.77
C ILE A 226 12.08 1.83 -44.79
N ASN A 227 11.01 1.27 -44.27
CA ASN A 227 10.80 -0.18 -44.23
C ASN A 227 10.66 -0.81 -45.62
N ILE A 228 10.23 -0.05 -46.63
CA ILE A 228 10.13 -0.52 -48.02
C ILE A 228 11.47 -0.31 -48.76
N ILE A 229 12.04 0.88 -48.66
CA ILE A 229 13.24 1.25 -49.44
C ILE A 229 14.50 0.54 -48.93
N LEU A 230 14.68 0.42 -47.61
CA LEU A 230 15.90 -0.16 -47.04
C LEU A 230 16.13 -1.62 -47.47
N PRO A 231 15.15 -2.53 -47.43
CA PRO A 231 15.32 -3.89 -47.93
C PRO A 231 15.61 -3.95 -49.43
N LEU A 232 14.99 -3.09 -50.24
CA LEU A 232 15.23 -3.02 -51.68
C LEU A 232 16.63 -2.56 -51.99
N LEU A 233 17.18 -1.58 -51.27
CA LEU A 233 18.55 -1.13 -51.41
C LEU A 233 19.54 -2.23 -51.02
N ILE A 234 19.31 -2.94 -49.93
CA ILE A 234 20.15 -4.07 -49.49
C ILE A 234 20.16 -5.16 -50.58
N PHE A 235 18.98 -5.49 -51.12
CA PHE A 235 18.87 -6.49 -52.20
C PHE A 235 19.60 -6.05 -53.47
N LEU A 236 19.47 -4.81 -53.89
CA LEU A 236 20.17 -4.25 -55.05
C LEU A 236 21.68 -4.28 -54.84
N PHE A 237 22.13 -3.92 -53.64
CA PHE A 237 23.55 -3.91 -53.29
C PHE A 237 24.17 -5.33 -53.32
N THR A 238 23.43 -6.33 -52.81
CA THR A 238 23.86 -7.74 -52.87
C THR A 238 23.97 -8.27 -54.30
N ILE A 239 23.02 -7.93 -55.18
CA ILE A 239 23.10 -8.30 -56.62
C ILE A 239 24.31 -7.66 -57.30
N LEU A 240 24.52 -6.37 -57.05
CA LEU A 240 25.68 -5.64 -57.63
C LEU A 240 27.04 -6.19 -57.15
N PHE A 241 27.07 -6.67 -55.92
CA PHE A 241 28.30 -7.26 -55.34
C PHE A 241 28.55 -8.65 -55.89
N LEU A 242 27.51 -9.47 -56.05
CA LEU A 242 27.59 -10.84 -56.62
C LEU A 242 27.96 -10.80 -58.11
N ASN A 243 27.52 -9.80 -58.87
CA ASN A 243 27.89 -9.64 -60.28
C ASN A 243 29.32 -9.10 -60.51
N LYS A 244 30.05 -8.73 -59.45
CA LYS A 244 31.45 -8.29 -59.54
C LYS A 244 32.48 -9.37 -59.15
N ILE A 245 32.02 -10.53 -58.71
CA ILE A 245 32.78 -11.75 -58.42
C ILE A 245 32.59 -12.71 -59.60
#